data_ba905e17bf24f2c19d686b61f6e3a629
#
_entry.id   ba905e17bf24f2c19d686b61f6e3a629
#
_cell.length_a   1.000
_cell.length_b   1.000
_cell.length_c   1.000
_cell.angle_alpha   90.00
_cell.angle_beta   90.00
_cell.angle_gamma   90.00
#
_symmetry.space_group_name_H-M   'P 1'
#
loop_
_entity.id
_entity.type
_entity.pdbx_description
1 polymer ?
#
loop_
_entity_poly.entity_id
_entity_poly.type
_entity_poly.pdbx_seq_one_letter_code
_entity_poly.pdbx_strand_id
1 'polypeptide(L)'
;MGNVYLGTYNRSLDNKFRLQLPPKLLPNEEKEFVLSCGLDGCLSVYPKEGFDKLVEKMSQFDFLDDKKRAFVRLTSGSAMPISLDSHGRISIGKDIAERFSLSGSVTVIGALDHFEIWNVALYEKYLLKSSLGLGGIN
;
A
#
# COMPACT_ATOMS: atom_id res chain seq x y z
N MET A 1 -10.76 13.08 -12.54
CA MET A 1 -10.88 11.76 -11.92
C MET A 1 -9.55 11.29 -11.39
N GLY A 2 -9.55 10.70 -10.22
CA GLY A 2 -8.34 10.12 -9.67
C GLY A 2 -7.94 8.85 -10.41
N ASN A 3 -6.69 8.42 -10.19
CA ASN A 3 -6.21 7.17 -10.74
C ASN A 3 -6.89 5.98 -10.08
N VAL A 4 -7.11 4.93 -10.85
CA VAL A 4 -7.63 3.67 -10.36
C VAL A 4 -6.54 2.63 -10.52
N TYR A 5 -6.16 2.01 -9.41
CA TYR A 5 -5.08 1.02 -9.38
C TYR A 5 -5.67 -0.39 -9.36
N LEU A 6 -5.32 -1.18 -10.35
CA LEU A 6 -5.85 -2.53 -10.53
C LEU A 6 -4.72 -3.49 -10.88
N GLY A 7 -4.93 -4.75 -10.55
CA GLY A 7 -4.05 -5.83 -10.97
C GLY A 7 -3.12 -6.31 -9.87
N THR A 8 -2.48 -7.43 -10.16
CA THR A 8 -1.51 -8.08 -9.27
C THR A 8 -0.21 -8.21 -10.02
N TYR A 9 0.88 -7.79 -9.40
CA TYR A 9 2.19 -7.75 -10.05
C TYR A 9 3.24 -8.36 -9.14
N ASN A 10 4.09 -9.20 -9.72
CA ASN A 10 5.26 -9.73 -9.02
C ASN A 10 6.45 -8.84 -9.36
N ARG A 11 7.10 -8.33 -8.35
CA ARG A 11 8.23 -7.42 -8.50
C ARG A 11 9.29 -7.75 -7.47
N SER A 12 10.44 -7.10 -7.59
CA SER A 12 11.53 -7.27 -6.63
C SER A 12 12.03 -5.91 -6.18
N LEU A 13 12.39 -5.84 -4.90
CA LEU A 13 13.12 -4.68 -4.40
C LEU A 13 14.57 -4.82 -4.84
N ASP A 14 15.20 -3.71 -5.20
CA ASP A 14 16.62 -3.71 -5.47
C ASP A 14 17.43 -3.67 -4.17
N ASN A 15 18.76 -3.67 -4.27
CA ASN A 15 19.62 -3.70 -3.09
C ASN A 15 19.60 -2.41 -2.27
N LYS A 16 18.94 -1.36 -2.78
CA LYS A 16 18.71 -0.10 -2.06
C LYS A 16 17.25 0.04 -1.62
N PHE A 17 16.51 -1.06 -1.61
CA PHE A 17 15.10 -1.09 -1.21
C PHE A 17 14.22 -0.16 -2.03
N ARG A 18 14.48 -0.09 -3.33
CA ARG A 18 13.65 0.65 -4.27
C ARG A 18 12.80 -0.32 -5.05
N LEU A 19 11.57 0.09 -5.33
CA LEU A 19 10.61 -0.70 -6.09
C LEU A 19 10.32 0.00 -7.41
N GLN A 20 10.53 -0.71 -8.51
CA GLN A 20 10.10 -0.26 -9.83
C GLN A 20 8.60 -0.45 -9.92
N LEU A 21 7.85 0.63 -10.11
CA LEU A 21 6.41 0.50 -10.25
C LEU A 21 6.05 -0.11 -11.60
N PRO A 22 5.06 -1.03 -11.62
CA PRO A 22 4.53 -1.52 -12.89
C PRO A 22 4.01 -0.35 -13.73
N PRO A 23 4.23 -0.33 -15.05
CA PRO A 23 3.76 0.77 -15.90
C PRO A 23 2.28 1.09 -15.74
N LYS A 24 1.44 0.08 -15.51
CA LYS A 24 0.00 0.27 -15.32
C LYS A 24 -0.34 0.97 -14.02
N LEU A 25 0.57 1.00 -13.06
CA LEU A 25 0.37 1.70 -11.79
C LEU A 25 1.04 3.06 -11.79
N LEU A 26 1.79 3.41 -12.85
CA LEU A 26 2.38 4.73 -12.97
C LEU A 26 1.29 5.72 -13.31
N PRO A 27 1.07 6.71 -12.45
CA PRO A 27 0.08 7.73 -12.76
C PRO A 27 0.62 8.65 -13.86
N ASN A 28 -0.30 9.28 -14.58
CA ASN A 28 0.09 10.15 -15.68
C ASN A 28 1.00 11.30 -15.24
N GLU A 29 0.70 11.92 -14.11
CA GLU A 29 1.46 13.07 -13.63
C GLU A 29 1.79 13.02 -12.16
N GLU A 30 1.25 12.04 -11.43
CA GLU A 30 1.47 11.93 -10.00
C GLU A 30 2.89 11.43 -9.72
N LYS A 31 3.66 12.21 -8.98
CA LYS A 31 5.01 11.81 -8.60
C LYS A 31 5.19 11.72 -7.09
N GLU A 32 4.19 12.16 -6.34
CA GLU A 32 4.25 12.15 -4.90
C GLU A 32 3.25 11.16 -4.33
N PHE A 33 3.72 10.36 -3.40
CA PHE A 33 2.94 9.33 -2.75
C PHE A 33 3.13 9.41 -1.25
N VAL A 34 2.25 8.74 -0.52
CA VAL A 34 2.38 8.60 0.93
C VAL A 34 2.34 7.11 1.25
N LEU A 35 3.39 6.62 1.89
CA LEU A 35 3.42 5.26 2.44
C LEU A 35 2.72 5.27 3.79
N SER A 36 1.99 4.23 4.10
CA SER A 36 1.44 4.03 5.44
C SER A 36 1.23 2.54 5.69
N CYS A 37 1.09 2.18 6.98
CA CYS A 37 0.69 0.82 7.33
C CYS A 37 -0.68 0.54 6.75
N GLY A 38 -0.78 -0.51 5.96
CA GLY A 38 -2.07 -1.01 5.53
C GLY A 38 -2.68 -1.92 6.60
N LEU A 39 -3.92 -2.24 6.42
CA LEU A 39 -4.54 -3.30 7.19
C LEU A 39 -3.96 -4.63 6.72
N ASP A 40 -4.06 -5.66 7.55
CA ASP A 40 -3.66 -7.02 7.19
C ASP A 40 -2.14 -7.23 7.02
N GLY A 41 -1.33 -6.28 7.46
CA GLY A 41 0.13 -6.44 7.46
C GLY A 41 0.85 -6.04 6.19
N CYS A 42 0.18 -5.35 5.29
CA CYS A 42 0.80 -4.83 4.07
C CYS A 42 1.21 -3.36 4.23
N LEU A 43 2.00 -2.89 3.27
CA LEU A 43 2.35 -1.49 3.14
C LEU A 43 1.42 -0.86 2.11
N SER A 44 0.71 0.19 2.48
CA SER A 44 -0.16 0.92 1.56
C SER A 44 0.56 2.09 0.95
N VAL A 45 0.32 2.34 -0.33
CA VAL A 45 0.92 3.47 -1.04
C VAL A 45 -0.22 4.24 -1.72
N TYR A 46 -0.46 5.45 -1.23
CA TYR A 46 -1.48 6.32 -1.78
C TYR A 46 -0.84 7.42 -2.62
N PRO A 47 -1.43 7.82 -3.75
CA PRO A 47 -1.07 9.10 -4.33
C PRO A 47 -1.39 10.18 -3.30
N LYS A 48 -0.64 11.29 -3.32
CA LYS A 48 -0.80 12.34 -2.30
C LYS A 48 -2.25 12.80 -2.19
N GLU A 49 -2.89 13.04 -3.33
CA GLU A 49 -4.30 13.47 -3.35
C GLU A 49 -5.23 12.43 -2.74
N GLY A 50 -4.98 11.15 -3.01
CA GLY A 50 -5.75 10.07 -2.42
C GLY A 50 -5.57 9.97 -0.92
N PHE A 51 -4.35 10.21 -0.44
CA PHE A 51 -4.09 10.22 0.98
C PHE A 51 -4.80 11.40 1.68
N ASP A 52 -4.82 12.56 1.04
CA ASP A 52 -5.53 13.73 1.57
C ASP A 52 -7.02 13.42 1.73
N LYS A 53 -7.61 12.70 0.78
CA LYS A 53 -9.00 12.27 0.88
C LYS A 53 -9.21 11.28 2.03
N LEU A 54 -8.26 10.39 2.25
CA LEU A 54 -8.31 9.46 3.38
C LEU A 54 -8.24 10.21 4.70
N VAL A 55 -7.36 11.21 4.80
CA VAL A 55 -7.26 12.05 6.00
C VAL A 55 -8.60 12.73 6.28
N GLU A 56 -9.24 13.26 5.25
CA GLU A 56 -10.54 13.89 5.40
C GLU A 56 -11.59 12.91 5.94
N LYS A 57 -11.62 11.70 5.40
CA LYS A 57 -12.53 10.67 5.92
C LYS A 57 -12.23 10.32 7.37
N MET A 58 -10.95 10.15 7.71
CA MET A 58 -10.53 9.81 9.07
C MET A 58 -10.91 10.91 10.06
N SER A 59 -10.88 12.16 9.64
CA SER A 59 -11.24 13.29 10.51
C SER A 59 -12.73 13.27 10.90
N GLN A 60 -13.54 12.51 10.19
CA GLN A 60 -14.98 12.38 10.44
C GLN A 60 -15.34 11.11 11.21
N PHE A 61 -14.36 10.28 11.54
CA PHE A 61 -14.60 9.05 12.28
C PHE A 61 -15.08 9.34 13.69
N ASP A 62 -15.97 8.50 14.19
CA ASP A 62 -16.43 8.58 15.57
C ASP A 62 -15.25 8.27 16.50
N PHE A 63 -14.81 9.27 17.26
CA PHE A 63 -13.66 9.10 18.15
C PHE A 63 -13.94 8.17 19.33
N LEU A 64 -15.20 7.81 19.57
CA LEU A 64 -15.56 6.84 20.57
C LEU A 64 -15.39 5.40 20.10
N ASP A 65 -15.28 5.18 18.79
CA ASP A 65 -15.05 3.86 18.22
C ASP A 65 -13.55 3.53 18.36
N ASP A 66 -13.24 2.53 19.15
CA ASP A 66 -11.85 2.15 19.44
C ASP A 66 -11.11 1.60 18.21
N LYS A 67 -11.82 0.90 17.33
CA LYS A 67 -11.22 0.36 16.10
C LYS A 67 -10.88 1.47 15.13
N LYS A 68 -11.73 2.46 15.02
CA LYS A 68 -11.46 3.62 14.17
C LYS A 68 -10.32 4.47 14.73
N ARG A 69 -10.24 4.62 16.05
CA ARG A 69 -9.10 5.31 16.67
C ARG A 69 -7.79 4.56 16.36
N ALA A 70 -7.80 3.24 16.46
CA ALA A 70 -6.63 2.42 16.16
C ALA A 70 -6.20 2.59 14.72
N PHE A 71 -7.16 2.60 13.78
CA PHE A 71 -6.88 2.79 12.36
C PHE A 71 -6.23 4.16 12.12
N VAL A 72 -6.78 5.21 12.72
CA VAL A 72 -6.23 6.57 12.58
C VAL A 72 -4.79 6.63 13.09
N ARG A 73 -4.53 6.05 14.27
CA ARG A 73 -3.18 6.05 14.84
C ARG A 73 -2.20 5.27 13.96
N LEU A 74 -2.61 4.10 13.51
CA LEU A 74 -1.76 3.26 12.68
C LEU A 74 -1.42 3.95 11.36
N THR A 75 -2.42 4.49 10.70
CA THR A 75 -2.26 5.15 9.40
C THR A 75 -1.47 6.45 9.54
N SER A 76 -1.86 7.31 10.48
CA SER A 76 -1.22 8.61 10.66
C SER A 76 0.20 8.48 11.21
N GLY A 77 0.39 7.57 12.16
CA GLY A 77 1.69 7.39 12.80
C GLY A 77 2.75 6.79 11.89
N SER A 78 2.34 6.06 10.87
CA SER A 78 3.25 5.43 9.92
C SER A 78 3.39 6.20 8.60
N ALA A 79 2.59 7.25 8.41
CA ALA A 79 2.56 7.97 7.14
C ALA A 79 3.90 8.64 6.85
N MET A 80 4.41 8.41 5.63
CA MET A 80 5.67 8.98 5.19
C MET A 80 5.57 9.37 3.73
N PRO A 81 5.87 10.63 3.39
CA PRO A 81 5.86 11.04 1.99
C PRO A 81 7.05 10.44 1.24
N ILE A 82 6.81 10.01 0.02
CA ILE A 82 7.85 9.54 -0.88
C ILE A 82 7.58 10.08 -2.28
N SER A 83 8.63 10.15 -3.08
CA SER A 83 8.52 10.61 -4.45
C SER A 83 8.95 9.52 -5.42
N LEU A 84 8.35 9.55 -6.59
CA LEU A 84 8.76 8.71 -7.70
C LEU A 84 10.03 9.30 -8.30
N ASP A 85 11.04 8.48 -8.51
CA ASP A 85 12.27 8.96 -9.14
C ASP A 85 12.12 9.02 -10.66
N SER A 86 13.16 9.49 -11.34
CA SER A 86 13.14 9.66 -12.80
C SER A 86 13.03 8.33 -13.56
N HIS A 87 13.26 7.20 -12.88
CA HIS A 87 13.16 5.87 -13.48
C HIS A 87 11.86 5.14 -13.10
N GLY A 88 10.93 5.84 -12.47
CA GLY A 88 9.66 5.24 -12.07
C GLY A 88 9.75 4.33 -10.85
N ARG A 89 10.70 4.60 -9.95
CA ARG A 89 10.91 3.81 -8.74
C ARG A 89 10.57 4.62 -7.50
N ILE A 90 10.08 3.93 -6.48
CA ILE A 90 9.90 4.51 -5.15
C ILE A 90 10.90 3.87 -4.19
N SER A 91 11.44 4.67 -3.28
CA SER A 91 12.38 4.20 -2.27
C SER A 91 11.62 3.93 -0.96
N ILE A 92 11.58 2.67 -0.57
CA ILE A 92 10.89 2.27 0.65
C ILE A 92 11.81 2.46 1.85
N GLY A 93 13.08 2.15 1.68
CA GLY A 93 14.06 2.19 2.74
C GLY A 93 14.13 0.91 3.53
N LYS A 94 15.29 0.70 4.16
CA LYS A 94 15.58 -0.54 4.87
C LYS A 94 14.64 -0.77 6.04
N ASP A 95 14.40 0.26 6.85
CA ASP A 95 13.61 0.13 8.08
C ASP A 95 12.16 -0.27 7.78
N ILE A 96 11.56 0.36 6.79
CA ILE A 96 10.19 0.04 6.36
C ILE A 96 10.15 -1.37 5.76
N ALA A 97 11.12 -1.69 4.90
CA ALA A 97 11.17 -3.01 4.30
C ALA A 97 11.27 -4.12 5.36
N GLU A 98 12.11 -3.93 6.37
CA GLU A 98 12.23 -4.90 7.45
C GLU A 98 10.94 -5.01 8.25
N ARG A 99 10.30 -3.89 8.55
CA ARG A 99 9.05 -3.88 9.32
C ARG A 99 7.94 -4.68 8.64
N PHE A 100 7.87 -4.62 7.32
CA PHE A 100 6.83 -5.33 6.57
C PHE A 100 7.34 -6.63 5.96
N SER A 101 8.53 -7.07 6.35
CA SER A 101 9.16 -8.30 5.87
C SER A 101 9.28 -8.32 4.34
N LEU A 102 9.63 -7.18 3.77
CA LEU A 102 9.82 -7.03 2.34
C LEU A 102 11.30 -7.20 2.00
N SER A 103 11.62 -8.22 1.23
CA SER A 103 12.98 -8.54 0.85
C SER A 103 12.94 -9.30 -0.47
N GLY A 104 13.73 -8.86 -1.44
CA GLY A 104 13.72 -9.50 -2.74
C GLY A 104 12.35 -9.41 -3.40
N SER A 105 11.71 -10.54 -3.63
CA SER A 105 10.39 -10.59 -4.30
C SER A 105 9.28 -10.05 -3.43
N VAL A 106 8.40 -9.26 -4.02
CA VAL A 106 7.22 -8.71 -3.36
C VAL A 106 6.01 -8.84 -4.29
N THR A 107 4.83 -8.79 -3.71
CA THR A 107 3.57 -8.75 -4.47
C THR A 107 3.00 -7.35 -4.39
N VAL A 108 2.68 -6.76 -5.53
CA VAL A 108 2.08 -5.42 -5.62
C VAL A 108 0.65 -5.57 -6.08
N ILE A 109 -0.28 -5.01 -5.32
CA ILE A 109 -1.72 -5.15 -5.56
C ILE A 109 -2.33 -3.79 -5.79
N GLY A 110 -3.04 -3.62 -6.92
CA GLY A 110 -3.87 -2.45 -7.11
C GLY A 110 -5.14 -2.59 -6.30
N ALA A 111 -5.40 -1.64 -5.42
CA ALA A 111 -6.53 -1.68 -4.48
C ALA A 111 -7.46 -0.48 -4.67
N LEU A 112 -7.72 -0.11 -5.90
CA LEU A 112 -8.59 0.97 -6.38
C LEU A 112 -7.97 2.35 -6.19
N ASP A 113 -8.06 2.95 -5.03
CA ASP A 113 -7.57 4.30 -4.77
C ASP A 113 -6.11 4.35 -4.30
N HIS A 114 -5.48 3.20 -4.15
CA HIS A 114 -4.09 3.07 -3.74
C HIS A 114 -3.56 1.73 -4.24
N PHE A 115 -2.30 1.47 -3.99
CA PHE A 115 -1.77 0.12 -4.19
C PHE A 115 -1.07 -0.34 -2.92
N GLU A 116 -0.84 -1.64 -2.84
CA GLU A 116 -0.28 -2.28 -1.66
C GLU A 116 0.95 -3.08 -2.03
N ILE A 117 1.90 -3.13 -1.11
CA ILE A 117 3.10 -3.94 -1.26
C ILE A 117 3.08 -4.99 -0.16
N TRP A 118 3.15 -6.25 -0.56
CA TRP A 118 3.02 -7.38 0.34
C TRP A 118 4.25 -8.28 0.31
N ASN A 119 4.59 -8.82 1.46
CA ASN A 119 5.44 -10.02 1.50
C ASN A 119 4.69 -11.12 0.77
N VAL A 120 5.39 -11.85 -0.12
CA VAL A 120 4.76 -12.87 -0.98
C VAL A 120 4.05 -13.94 -0.15
N ALA A 121 4.74 -14.49 0.86
CA ALA A 121 4.16 -15.57 1.68
C ALA A 121 2.97 -15.08 2.51
N LEU A 122 3.03 -13.87 3.03
CA LEU A 122 1.91 -13.29 3.78
C LEU A 122 0.70 -13.09 2.88
N TYR A 123 0.92 -12.64 1.66
CA TYR A 123 -0.20 -12.45 0.73
C TYR A 123 -0.84 -13.79 0.36
N GLU A 124 -0.03 -14.81 0.14
CA GLU A 124 -0.56 -16.15 -0.13
C GLU A 124 -1.41 -16.66 1.03
N LYS A 125 -0.95 -16.48 2.27
CA LYS A 125 -1.73 -16.84 3.45
C LYS A 125 -3.03 -16.06 3.53
N TYR A 126 -2.95 -14.77 3.24
CA TYR A 126 -4.13 -13.92 3.23
C TYR A 126 -5.16 -14.42 2.22
N LEU A 127 -4.71 -14.77 1.01
CA LEU A 127 -5.59 -15.31 -0.03
C LEU A 127 -6.22 -16.62 0.39
N LEU A 128 -5.48 -17.51 1.04
CA LEU A 128 -6.03 -18.77 1.52
C LEU A 128 -7.16 -18.56 2.52
N LYS A 129 -6.99 -17.65 3.46
CA LYS A 129 -8.05 -17.31 4.41
C LYS A 129 -9.24 -16.68 3.71
N SER A 130 -8.99 -15.78 2.78
CA SER A 130 -10.03 -15.06 2.07
C SER A 130 -10.73 -15.96 1.06
N SER A 131 -10.02 -16.91 0.45
CA SER A 131 -10.60 -17.80 -0.55
C SER A 131 -11.61 -18.77 0.06
N LEU A 132 -11.51 -19.07 1.36
CA LEU A 132 -12.54 -19.85 2.04
C LEU A 132 -13.87 -19.10 2.02
N GLY A 133 -13.82 -17.77 2.20
CA GLY A 133 -15.01 -16.95 2.07
C GLY A 133 -15.41 -16.74 0.60
N LEU A 134 -14.43 -16.57 -0.28
CA LEU A 134 -14.69 -16.40 -1.70
C LEU A 134 -15.24 -17.68 -2.35
N GLY A 135 -14.85 -18.83 -1.84
CA GLY A 135 -15.41 -20.10 -2.29
C GLY A 135 -16.91 -20.17 -2.15
N GLY A 136 -17.47 -19.45 -1.20
CA GLY A 136 -18.90 -19.35 -1.02
C GLY A 136 -19.57 -18.41 -2.01
N ILE A 137 -18.81 -17.61 -2.72
CA ILE A 137 -19.32 -16.67 -3.71
C ILE A 137 -19.44 -17.34 -5.08
N ASN A 138 -18.57 -18.27 -5.35
CA ASN A 138 -18.51 -18.93 -6.67
C ASN A 138 -19.69 -19.88 -6.90
#